data_269e643770458313c597ea6dd735c2b7
#
_entry.id   269e643770458313c597ea6dd735c2b7
#
_cell.length_a   1.000
_cell.length_b   1.000
_cell.length_c   1.000
_cell.angle_alpha   90.00
_cell.angle_beta   90.00
_cell.angle_gamma   90.00
#
_symmetry.space_group_name_H-M   'P 1'
#
loop_
_entity.id
_entity.type
_entity.pdbx_description
1 polymer ?
#
loop_
_entity_poly.entity_id
_entity_poly.type
_entity_poly.pdbx_seq_one_letter_code
_entity_poly.pdbx_strand_id
1 'polypeptide(L)'
;MHFTLAAKRRHFSRSFISIWGFSIFFLNLISPGTPLQAQQKDSTLWVVRPMDVIPPVALGLAGLITQGKISRQLQNRVVSQYPGFHTNVDNYLPYVPGVVSLGLASAGVKGKHSLGDQVILAILSNVVAQGVTQGLKRIVQYPRPDGEDNHSFPSGHATWAFTNATLLHEEYGQRSVFYSIGGYGTATAVGAMRVLNNKHWAADVLFGAAVGIGAAKVVYISYPWLQRTVRRIRKH
;
A
#
# COMPACT_ATOMS: atom_id res chain seq x y z
N MET A 1 -66.70 -6.48 -10.11
CA MET A 1 -65.45 -7.24 -9.92
C MET A 1 -64.31 -6.26 -9.79
N HIS A 2 -63.93 -5.88 -8.56
CA HIS A 2 -62.86 -4.94 -8.25
C HIS A 2 -61.62 -5.74 -7.89
N PHE A 3 -60.52 -5.63 -8.66
CA PHE A 3 -59.20 -6.12 -8.29
C PHE A 3 -58.39 -5.00 -7.73
N THR A 4 -58.11 -5.04 -6.42
CA THR A 4 -57.23 -4.10 -5.71
C THR A 4 -55.81 -4.67 -5.72
N LEU A 5 -54.87 -3.98 -6.41
CA LEU A 5 -53.43 -4.29 -6.39
C LEU A 5 -52.79 -3.61 -5.18
N ALA A 6 -52.37 -4.41 -4.23
CA ALA A 6 -51.60 -3.95 -3.06
C ALA A 6 -50.13 -3.79 -3.45
N ALA A 7 -49.65 -2.54 -3.46
CA ALA A 7 -48.24 -2.19 -3.66
C ALA A 7 -47.42 -2.46 -2.38
N LYS A 8 -46.55 -3.45 -2.42
CA LYS A 8 -45.63 -3.81 -1.35
C LYS A 8 -44.45 -2.81 -1.32
N ARG A 9 -44.55 -1.80 -0.45
CA ARG A 9 -43.41 -0.88 -0.18
C ARG A 9 -42.29 -1.62 0.51
N ARG A 10 -41.14 -1.77 -0.17
CA ARG A 10 -39.89 -2.21 0.46
C ARG A 10 -39.29 -1.05 1.23
N HIS A 11 -39.23 -1.12 2.54
CA HIS A 11 -38.47 -0.22 3.39
C HIS A 11 -36.96 -0.43 3.09
N PHE A 12 -36.35 0.59 2.49
CA PHE A 12 -34.91 0.68 2.35
C PHE A 12 -34.37 1.29 3.65
N SER A 13 -33.86 0.44 4.53
CA SER A 13 -33.16 0.90 5.75
C SER A 13 -31.85 1.57 5.33
N ARG A 14 -31.82 2.90 5.40
CA ARG A 14 -30.59 3.70 5.31
C ARG A 14 -29.82 3.55 6.62
N SER A 15 -28.88 2.62 6.66
CA SER A 15 -27.86 2.61 7.72
C SER A 15 -27.00 3.86 7.58
N PHE A 16 -27.26 4.85 8.41
CA PHE A 16 -26.36 5.97 8.63
C PHE A 16 -25.08 5.42 9.29
N ILE A 17 -24.03 5.16 8.48
CA ILE A 17 -22.69 4.96 9.02
C ILE A 17 -22.26 6.32 9.56
N SER A 18 -22.28 6.42 10.87
CA SER A 18 -22.02 7.62 11.64
C SER A 18 -20.61 8.15 11.32
N ILE A 19 -20.53 9.39 10.85
CA ILE A 19 -19.31 10.18 10.63
C ILE A 19 -18.43 10.27 11.91
N TRP A 20 -18.98 9.99 13.07
CA TRP A 20 -18.29 9.95 14.38
C TRP A 20 -17.25 8.82 14.52
N GLY A 21 -17.40 7.70 13.83
CA GLY A 21 -16.39 6.63 13.87
C GLY A 21 -15.04 7.03 13.26
N PHE A 22 -15.06 7.92 12.27
CA PHE A 22 -13.83 8.41 11.61
C PHE A 22 -13.05 9.40 12.51
N SER A 23 -13.74 10.23 13.28
CA SER A 23 -13.12 11.19 14.21
C SER A 23 -12.42 10.51 15.39
N ILE A 24 -12.98 9.41 15.92
CA ILE A 24 -12.37 8.66 17.02
C ILE A 24 -11.12 7.90 16.55
N PHE A 25 -11.11 7.41 15.30
CA PHE A 25 -9.95 6.75 14.72
C PHE A 25 -8.75 7.71 14.58
N PHE A 26 -8.99 8.95 14.12
CA PHE A 26 -7.93 9.95 13.98
C PHE A 26 -7.43 10.49 15.33
N LEU A 27 -8.28 10.61 16.34
CA LEU A 27 -7.86 11.10 17.67
C LEU A 27 -6.88 10.14 18.36
N ASN A 28 -7.03 8.83 18.18
CA ASN A 28 -6.10 7.84 18.72
C ASN A 28 -4.75 7.78 17.98
N LEU A 29 -4.69 8.27 16.73
CA LEU A 29 -3.44 8.37 15.98
C LEU A 29 -2.49 9.46 16.50
N ILE A 30 -3.03 10.46 17.21
CA ILE A 30 -2.30 11.64 17.71
C ILE A 30 -1.87 11.48 19.18
N SER A 31 -2.30 10.42 19.88
CA SER A 31 -1.91 10.19 21.28
C SER A 31 -0.40 10.14 21.43
N PRO A 32 0.22 10.97 22.28
CA PRO A 32 1.65 10.95 22.52
C PRO A 32 2.01 9.67 23.28
N GLY A 33 2.42 8.64 22.54
CA GLY A 33 3.04 7.45 23.16
C GLY A 33 4.29 7.86 23.89
N THR A 34 4.52 7.33 25.11
CA THR A 34 5.74 7.51 25.87
C THR A 34 6.95 7.21 25.00
N PRO A 35 8.01 8.04 25.02
CA PRO A 35 9.18 7.82 24.19
C PRO A 35 9.93 6.57 24.69
N LEU A 36 9.82 5.47 23.98
CA LEU A 36 10.80 4.40 24.08
C LEU A 36 12.10 4.95 23.47
N GLN A 37 12.99 5.44 24.31
CA GLN A 37 14.38 5.70 23.92
C GLN A 37 15.02 4.37 23.56
N ALA A 38 14.88 3.94 22.34
CA ALA A 38 15.72 2.91 21.77
C ALA A 38 17.13 3.48 21.65
N GLN A 39 17.99 3.13 22.56
CA GLN A 39 19.41 3.41 22.56
C GLN A 39 19.98 2.81 21.26
N GLN A 40 20.18 3.65 20.26
CA GLN A 40 20.70 3.26 18.96
C GLN A 40 22.17 2.86 19.13
N LYS A 41 22.40 1.58 19.41
CA LYS A 41 23.73 0.98 19.42
C LYS A 41 24.29 1.11 17.99
N ASP A 42 25.39 1.82 17.82
CA ASP A 42 26.14 1.96 16.56
C ASP A 42 26.61 0.58 16.06
N SER A 43 25.72 -0.20 15.49
CA SER A 43 26.09 -1.39 14.75
C SER A 43 26.30 -1.03 13.28
N THR A 44 27.54 -1.13 12.85
CA THR A 44 27.99 -0.92 11.47
C THR A 44 27.51 -2.01 10.50
N LEU A 45 26.68 -2.93 10.97
CA LEU A 45 26.17 -4.07 10.21
C LEU A 45 24.75 -3.79 9.73
N TRP A 46 24.49 -4.15 8.48
CA TRP A 46 23.16 -4.18 7.86
C TRP A 46 22.31 -5.24 8.60
N VAL A 47 21.52 -4.81 9.56
CA VAL A 47 20.64 -5.74 10.27
C VAL A 47 19.38 -5.93 9.44
N VAL A 48 19.39 -6.96 8.60
CA VAL A 48 18.21 -7.42 7.89
C VAL A 48 17.43 -8.36 8.81
N ARG A 49 16.22 -7.95 9.20
CA ARG A 49 15.36 -8.78 10.04
C ARG A 49 14.52 -9.72 9.15
N PRO A 50 14.14 -10.92 9.61
CA PRO A 50 13.25 -11.81 8.85
C PRO A 50 11.98 -11.11 8.34
N MET A 51 11.39 -10.23 9.13
CA MET A 51 10.20 -9.46 8.78
C MET A 51 10.43 -8.42 7.67
N ASP A 52 11.66 -8.12 7.32
CA ASP A 52 11.97 -7.24 6.19
C ASP A 52 11.96 -8.01 4.86
N VAL A 53 12.14 -9.33 4.89
CA VAL A 53 12.29 -10.21 3.72
C VAL A 53 11.10 -11.14 3.52
N ILE A 54 10.61 -11.76 4.60
CA ILE A 54 9.56 -12.80 4.50
C ILE A 54 8.27 -12.28 3.83
N PRO A 55 7.68 -11.12 4.24
CA PRO A 55 6.43 -10.67 3.65
C PRO A 55 6.53 -10.37 2.14
N PRO A 56 7.52 -9.59 1.64
CA PRO A 56 7.60 -9.33 0.21
C PRO A 56 7.91 -10.62 -0.60
N VAL A 57 8.74 -11.52 -0.10
CA VAL A 57 9.02 -12.79 -0.78
C VAL A 57 7.77 -13.67 -0.83
N ALA A 58 7.06 -13.82 0.29
CA ALA A 58 5.83 -14.62 0.34
C ALA A 58 4.75 -14.07 -0.60
N LEU A 59 4.54 -12.75 -0.65
CA LEU A 59 3.61 -12.11 -1.57
C LEU A 59 4.03 -12.26 -3.04
N GLY A 60 5.33 -12.15 -3.33
CA GLY A 60 5.87 -12.35 -4.66
C GLY A 60 5.64 -13.79 -5.15
N LEU A 61 5.95 -14.78 -4.31
CA LEU A 61 5.70 -16.19 -4.62
C LEU A 61 4.21 -16.47 -4.78
N ALA A 62 3.36 -15.94 -3.89
CA ALA A 62 1.91 -16.06 -4.00
C ALA A 62 1.40 -15.46 -5.32
N GLY A 63 1.92 -14.30 -5.73
CA GLY A 63 1.61 -13.69 -7.02
C GLY A 63 1.98 -14.61 -8.19
N LEU A 64 3.20 -15.16 -8.18
CA LEU A 64 3.64 -16.08 -9.25
C LEU A 64 2.84 -17.38 -9.31
N ILE A 65 2.53 -17.99 -8.15
CA ILE A 65 1.76 -19.24 -8.06
C ILE A 65 0.30 -19.03 -8.51
N THR A 66 -0.28 -17.88 -8.19
CA THR A 66 -1.68 -17.58 -8.54
C THR A 66 -1.82 -17.05 -9.98
N GLN A 67 -0.73 -16.78 -10.69
CA GLN A 67 -0.78 -16.32 -12.07
C GLN A 67 -1.48 -17.35 -12.99
N GLY A 68 -2.19 -16.86 -14.00
CA GLY A 68 -2.85 -17.70 -15.01
C GLY A 68 -4.21 -18.23 -14.53
N LYS A 69 -4.38 -19.55 -14.37
CA LYS A 69 -5.69 -20.20 -14.16
C LYS A 69 -6.41 -19.70 -12.90
N ILE A 70 -5.70 -19.60 -11.77
CA ILE A 70 -6.28 -19.19 -10.48
C ILE A 70 -6.78 -17.74 -10.57
N SER A 71 -5.95 -16.82 -11.05
CA SER A 71 -6.34 -15.41 -11.18
C SER A 71 -7.50 -15.24 -12.17
N ARG A 72 -7.53 -15.99 -13.28
CA ARG A 72 -8.65 -15.95 -14.25
C ARG A 72 -9.95 -16.45 -13.63
N GLN A 73 -9.92 -17.54 -12.88
CA GLN A 73 -11.10 -18.06 -12.20
C GLN A 73 -11.63 -17.10 -11.16
N LEU A 74 -10.73 -16.48 -10.37
CA LEU A 74 -11.12 -15.45 -9.41
C LEU A 74 -11.74 -14.26 -10.10
N GLN A 75 -11.10 -13.75 -11.17
CA GLN A 75 -11.60 -12.60 -11.93
C GLN A 75 -13.00 -12.86 -12.52
N ASN A 76 -13.22 -14.02 -13.12
CA ASN A 76 -14.52 -14.40 -13.65
C ASN A 76 -15.62 -14.39 -12.57
N ARG A 77 -15.31 -14.86 -11.36
CA ARG A 77 -16.25 -14.79 -10.21
C ARG A 77 -16.52 -13.35 -9.78
N VAL A 78 -15.47 -12.52 -9.69
CA VAL A 78 -15.59 -11.11 -9.30
C VAL A 78 -16.46 -10.35 -10.30
N VAL A 79 -16.19 -10.47 -11.59
CA VAL A 79 -16.97 -9.79 -12.65
C VAL A 79 -18.43 -10.28 -12.69
N SER A 80 -18.67 -11.57 -12.48
CA SER A 80 -20.05 -12.11 -12.42
C SER A 80 -20.82 -11.66 -11.19
N GLN A 81 -20.14 -11.47 -10.05
CA GLN A 81 -20.76 -11.04 -8.80
C GLN A 81 -20.97 -9.52 -8.72
N TYR A 82 -20.10 -8.75 -9.35
CA TYR A 82 -20.11 -7.27 -9.35
C TYR A 82 -20.07 -6.73 -10.77
N PRO A 83 -21.09 -7.01 -11.61
CA PRO A 83 -21.10 -6.59 -13.01
C PRO A 83 -21.12 -5.06 -13.10
N GLY A 84 -20.23 -4.50 -13.93
CA GLY A 84 -20.16 -3.05 -14.16
C GLY A 84 -19.63 -2.23 -12.98
N PHE A 85 -19.01 -2.86 -11.97
CA PHE A 85 -18.36 -2.10 -10.89
C PHE A 85 -17.28 -1.20 -11.45
N HIS A 86 -17.32 0.07 -11.07
CA HIS A 86 -16.31 1.06 -11.45
C HIS A 86 -16.12 2.08 -10.33
N THR A 87 -14.87 2.41 -10.01
CA THR A 87 -14.50 3.47 -9.08
C THR A 87 -13.19 4.12 -9.51
N ASN A 88 -13.05 5.42 -9.23
CA ASN A 88 -11.82 6.18 -9.44
C ASN A 88 -11.05 6.44 -8.12
N VAL A 89 -11.55 5.93 -7.00
CA VAL A 89 -10.94 6.12 -5.67
C VAL A 89 -9.55 5.49 -5.60
N ASP A 90 -9.36 4.39 -6.31
CA ASP A 90 -8.09 3.68 -6.44
C ASP A 90 -6.97 4.47 -7.13
N ASN A 91 -7.28 5.58 -7.79
CA ASN A 91 -6.28 6.49 -8.37
C ASN A 91 -5.66 7.43 -7.32
N TYR A 92 -6.37 7.72 -6.22
CA TYR A 92 -5.93 8.67 -5.18
C TYR A 92 -5.47 7.96 -3.90
N LEU A 93 -6.13 6.89 -3.55
CA LEU A 93 -5.88 6.13 -2.30
C LEU A 93 -4.44 5.63 -2.13
N PRO A 94 -3.68 5.26 -3.20
CA PRO A 94 -2.30 4.81 -3.09
C PRO A 94 -1.36 5.80 -2.41
N TYR A 95 -1.67 7.09 -2.47
CA TYR A 95 -0.83 8.15 -1.93
C TYR A 95 -1.14 8.45 -0.45
N VAL A 96 -2.33 8.09 0.03
CA VAL A 96 -2.83 8.46 1.37
C VAL A 96 -1.87 8.06 2.50
N PRO A 97 -1.32 6.84 2.59
CA PRO A 97 -0.41 6.49 3.68
C PRO A 97 0.87 7.33 3.68
N GLY A 98 1.41 7.66 2.50
CA GLY A 98 2.58 8.52 2.36
C GLY A 98 2.30 9.96 2.79
N VAL A 99 1.15 10.51 2.37
CA VAL A 99 0.70 11.86 2.79
C VAL A 99 0.48 11.90 4.30
N VAL A 100 -0.11 10.86 4.90
CA VAL A 100 -0.27 10.75 6.36
C VAL A 100 1.09 10.74 7.05
N SER A 101 2.05 9.96 6.56
CA SER A 101 3.40 9.90 7.13
C SER A 101 4.07 11.29 7.16
N LEU A 102 4.11 11.96 6.02
CA LEU A 102 4.73 13.30 5.91
C LEU A 102 3.94 14.37 6.66
N GLY A 103 2.60 14.27 6.67
CA GLY A 103 1.73 15.17 7.44
C GLY A 103 1.98 15.08 8.94
N LEU A 104 2.13 13.87 9.49
CA LEU A 104 2.47 13.65 10.89
C LEU A 104 3.84 14.26 11.23
N ALA A 105 4.85 14.04 10.38
CA ALA A 105 6.17 14.64 10.56
C ALA A 105 6.12 16.17 10.53
N SER A 106 5.36 16.75 9.60
CA SER A 106 5.17 18.20 9.47
C SER A 106 4.43 18.80 10.67
N ALA A 107 3.52 18.03 11.27
CA ALA A 107 2.81 18.41 12.50
C ALA A 107 3.65 18.22 13.77
N GLY A 108 4.93 17.86 13.66
CA GLY A 108 5.84 17.66 14.80
C GLY A 108 5.72 16.31 15.49
N VAL A 109 4.94 15.37 14.97
CA VAL A 109 4.89 14.00 15.48
C VAL A 109 6.19 13.29 15.11
N LYS A 110 7.00 12.95 16.11
CA LYS A 110 8.30 12.31 15.90
C LYS A 110 8.14 10.92 15.28
N GLY A 111 8.61 10.75 14.05
CA GLY A 111 8.80 9.45 13.40
C GLY A 111 10.16 8.85 13.74
N LYS A 112 10.55 7.79 13.04
CA LYS A 112 11.87 7.18 13.13
C LYS A 112 12.97 8.11 12.58
N HIS A 113 12.66 8.89 11.55
CA HIS A 113 13.56 9.82 10.88
C HIS A 113 13.02 11.24 10.91
N SER A 114 13.90 12.24 10.63
CA SER A 114 13.50 13.63 10.46
C SER A 114 12.58 13.80 9.24
N LEU A 115 11.79 14.89 9.18
CA LEU A 115 10.94 15.19 8.02
C LEU A 115 11.74 15.19 6.70
N GLY A 116 12.92 15.80 6.68
CA GLY A 116 13.78 15.83 5.49
C GLY A 116 14.20 14.43 5.05
N ASP A 117 14.59 13.57 6.00
CA ASP A 117 14.94 12.18 5.72
C ASP A 117 13.72 11.38 5.23
N GLN A 118 12.54 11.58 5.84
CA GLN A 118 11.30 10.93 5.41
C GLN A 118 10.93 11.29 3.96
N VAL A 119 11.11 12.55 3.55
CA VAL A 119 10.90 12.99 2.16
C VAL A 119 11.86 12.27 1.21
N ILE A 120 13.15 12.21 1.56
CA ILE A 120 14.17 11.50 0.74
C ILE A 120 13.82 10.01 0.64
N LEU A 121 13.50 9.37 1.77
CA LEU A 121 13.10 7.96 1.81
C LEU A 121 11.85 7.69 0.97
N ALA A 122 10.85 8.58 1.03
CA ALA A 122 9.65 8.47 0.22
C ALA A 122 9.95 8.56 -1.28
N ILE A 123 10.76 9.54 -1.70
CA ILE A 123 11.14 9.70 -3.11
C ILE A 123 11.92 8.46 -3.58
N LEU A 124 12.98 8.06 -2.86
CA LEU A 124 13.82 6.94 -3.27
C LEU A 124 13.03 5.63 -3.32
N SER A 125 12.19 5.34 -2.31
CA SER A 125 11.38 4.12 -2.28
C SER A 125 10.42 4.05 -3.46
N ASN A 126 9.73 5.15 -3.76
CA ASN A 126 8.80 5.19 -4.89
C ASN A 126 9.53 5.13 -6.25
N VAL A 127 10.67 5.79 -6.41
CA VAL A 127 11.48 5.71 -7.63
C VAL A 127 11.94 4.28 -7.88
N VAL A 128 12.49 3.61 -6.87
CA VAL A 128 12.93 2.21 -6.98
C VAL A 128 11.75 1.29 -7.30
N ALA A 129 10.64 1.41 -6.54
CA ALA A 129 9.46 0.59 -6.71
C ALA A 129 8.86 0.74 -8.12
N GLN A 130 8.70 1.98 -8.59
CA GLN A 130 8.16 2.23 -9.92
C GLN A 130 9.15 1.88 -11.04
N GLY A 131 10.44 2.07 -10.83
CA GLY A 131 11.48 1.63 -11.76
C GLY A 131 11.40 0.13 -12.02
N VAL A 132 11.34 -0.67 -10.95
CA VAL A 132 11.16 -2.14 -11.04
C VAL A 132 9.84 -2.49 -11.73
N THR A 133 8.73 -1.84 -11.32
CA THR A 133 7.40 -2.09 -11.89
C THR A 133 7.36 -1.81 -13.38
N GLN A 134 7.87 -0.66 -13.83
CA GLN A 134 7.86 -0.29 -15.25
C GLN A 134 8.82 -1.16 -16.08
N GLY A 135 9.96 -1.55 -15.50
CA GLY A 135 10.87 -2.51 -16.12
C GLY A 135 10.18 -3.86 -16.37
N LEU A 136 9.53 -4.41 -15.34
CA LEU A 136 8.80 -5.68 -15.45
C LEU A 136 7.63 -5.60 -16.43
N LYS A 137 6.86 -4.50 -16.48
CA LYS A 137 5.77 -4.31 -17.46
C LYS A 137 6.26 -4.41 -18.90
N ARG A 138 7.41 -3.80 -19.19
CA ARG A 138 8.00 -3.83 -20.54
C ARG A 138 8.51 -5.21 -20.95
N ILE A 139 9.00 -6.00 -19.97
CA ILE A 139 9.56 -7.33 -20.24
C ILE A 139 8.45 -8.38 -20.33
N VAL A 140 7.49 -8.37 -19.38
CA VAL A 140 6.49 -9.44 -19.21
C VAL A 140 5.33 -9.31 -20.20
N GLN A 141 4.89 -8.08 -20.50
CA GLN A 141 3.82 -7.77 -21.45
C GLN A 141 2.56 -8.65 -21.26
N TYR A 142 2.07 -8.76 -20.02
CA TYR A 142 0.93 -9.59 -19.69
C TYR A 142 -0.39 -8.86 -19.93
N PRO A 143 -1.40 -9.48 -20.61
CA PRO A 143 -2.66 -8.81 -20.94
C PRO A 143 -3.50 -8.53 -19.70
N ARG A 144 -4.22 -7.38 -19.71
CA ARG A 144 -5.19 -7.04 -18.66
C ARG A 144 -6.45 -7.89 -18.74
N PRO A 145 -7.19 -8.02 -17.62
CA PRO A 145 -8.48 -8.70 -17.63
C PRO A 145 -9.51 -8.07 -18.57
N ASP A 146 -9.52 -6.74 -18.67
CA ASP A 146 -10.43 -5.97 -19.56
C ASP A 146 -9.96 -5.87 -21.02
N GLY A 147 -8.75 -6.36 -21.32
CA GLY A 147 -8.18 -6.32 -22.68
C GLY A 147 -7.66 -4.95 -23.13
N GLU A 148 -7.58 -3.94 -22.24
CA GLU A 148 -7.18 -2.57 -22.59
C GLU A 148 -5.75 -2.51 -23.15
N ASP A 149 -4.80 -3.21 -22.51
CA ASP A 149 -3.39 -3.27 -22.90
C ASP A 149 -2.68 -4.56 -22.40
N ASN A 150 -1.39 -4.69 -22.73
CA ASN A 150 -0.53 -5.78 -22.28
C ASN A 150 0.41 -5.38 -21.13
N HIS A 151 0.04 -4.40 -20.30
CA HIS A 151 0.85 -3.93 -19.18
C HIS A 151 0.18 -4.22 -17.82
N SER A 152 -0.44 -5.41 -17.70
CA SER A 152 -1.10 -5.79 -16.45
C SER A 152 -0.10 -6.05 -15.33
N PHE A 153 0.93 -6.87 -15.59
CA PHE A 153 1.85 -7.35 -14.55
C PHE A 153 3.14 -6.51 -14.44
N PRO A 154 3.53 -6.14 -13.21
CA PRO A 154 2.76 -6.12 -11.97
C PRO A 154 1.84 -4.87 -11.85
N SER A 155 0.94 -4.86 -10.85
CA SER A 155 0.04 -3.72 -10.63
C SER A 155 0.76 -2.49 -10.09
N GLY A 156 0.82 -1.42 -10.88
CA GLY A 156 1.48 -0.16 -10.47
C GLY A 156 0.78 0.54 -9.30
N HIS A 157 -0.56 0.55 -9.25
CA HIS A 157 -1.33 1.13 -8.13
C HIS A 157 -1.09 0.36 -6.83
N ALA A 158 -1.04 -0.98 -6.88
CA ALA A 158 -0.68 -1.79 -5.73
C ALA A 158 0.75 -1.50 -5.29
N THR A 159 1.70 -1.40 -6.22
CA THR A 159 3.09 -1.04 -5.91
C THR A 159 3.17 0.29 -5.17
N TRP A 160 2.53 1.37 -5.69
CA TRP A 160 2.46 2.68 -5.01
C TRP A 160 1.87 2.57 -3.61
N ALA A 161 0.71 1.92 -3.49
CA ALA A 161 -0.01 1.81 -2.23
C ALA A 161 0.79 1.08 -1.16
N PHE A 162 1.38 -0.07 -1.50
CA PHE A 162 2.18 -0.86 -0.55
C PHE A 162 3.53 -0.22 -0.24
N THR A 163 4.16 0.51 -1.18
CA THR A 163 5.33 1.33 -0.88
C THR A 163 5.00 2.37 0.18
N ASN A 164 3.96 3.18 -0.03
CA ASN A 164 3.57 4.24 0.90
C ASN A 164 3.06 3.71 2.24
N ALA A 165 2.37 2.56 2.25
CA ALA A 165 2.00 1.88 3.49
C ALA A 165 3.22 1.43 4.29
N THR A 166 4.26 0.94 3.61
CA THR A 166 5.52 0.54 4.25
C THR A 166 6.26 1.75 4.81
N LEU A 167 6.28 2.89 4.12
CA LEU A 167 6.83 4.15 4.65
C LEU A 167 6.14 4.55 5.96
N LEU A 168 4.81 4.55 6.00
CA LEU A 168 4.04 4.87 7.20
C LEU A 168 4.33 3.87 8.34
N HIS A 169 4.41 2.59 8.02
CA HIS A 169 4.77 1.54 8.97
C HIS A 169 6.19 1.72 9.55
N GLU A 170 7.20 1.98 8.71
CA GLU A 170 8.58 2.14 9.15
C GLU A 170 8.77 3.37 10.04
N GLU A 171 8.06 4.45 9.76
CA GLU A 171 8.17 5.69 10.53
C GLU A 171 7.37 5.66 11.83
N TYR A 172 6.16 5.08 11.82
CA TYR A 172 5.22 5.24 12.92
C TYR A 172 4.66 3.93 13.49
N GLY A 173 4.92 2.78 12.86
CA GLY A 173 4.38 1.48 13.28
C GLY A 173 4.80 1.07 14.71
N GLN A 174 5.98 1.51 15.17
CA GLN A 174 6.43 1.27 16.55
C GLN A 174 5.72 2.18 17.57
N ARG A 175 5.16 3.32 17.14
CA ARG A 175 4.39 4.20 18.03
C ARG A 175 2.98 3.64 18.28
N SER A 176 2.37 3.13 17.21
CA SER A 176 1.05 2.50 17.29
C SER A 176 0.86 1.54 16.12
N VAL A 177 0.34 0.36 16.40
CA VAL A 177 -0.03 -0.64 15.40
C VAL A 177 -1.09 -0.12 14.42
N PHE A 178 -1.90 0.87 14.83
CA PHE A 178 -2.94 1.46 13.99
C PHE A 178 -2.39 2.15 12.74
N TYR A 179 -1.16 2.69 12.78
CA TYR A 179 -0.51 3.22 11.58
C TYR A 179 -0.24 2.12 10.55
N SER A 180 0.20 0.96 11.00
CA SER A 180 0.44 -0.20 10.14
C SER A 180 -0.87 -0.76 9.59
N ILE A 181 -1.87 -0.95 10.44
CA ILE A 181 -3.20 -1.45 10.05
C ILE A 181 -3.85 -0.49 9.05
N GLY A 182 -3.85 0.81 9.33
CA GLY A 182 -4.41 1.83 8.44
C GLY A 182 -3.68 1.90 7.09
N GLY A 183 -2.35 1.90 7.11
CA GLY A 183 -1.54 1.92 5.89
C GLY A 183 -1.74 0.70 5.02
N TYR A 184 -1.51 -0.50 5.56
CA TYR A 184 -1.67 -1.74 4.79
C TYR A 184 -3.13 -2.05 4.47
N GLY A 185 -4.08 -1.67 5.33
CA GLY A 185 -5.52 -1.75 5.03
C GLY A 185 -5.91 -0.91 3.82
N THR A 186 -5.42 0.33 3.77
CA THR A 186 -5.60 1.22 2.60
C THR A 186 -4.99 0.61 1.34
N ALA A 187 -3.76 0.10 1.42
CA ALA A 187 -3.09 -0.53 0.28
C ALA A 187 -3.83 -1.78 -0.21
N THR A 188 -4.34 -2.60 0.71
CA THR A 188 -5.16 -3.77 0.38
C THR A 188 -6.47 -3.37 -0.30
N ALA A 189 -7.12 -2.31 0.18
CA ALA A 189 -8.32 -1.77 -0.45
C ALA A 189 -8.05 -1.30 -1.89
N VAL A 190 -6.92 -0.63 -2.14
CA VAL A 190 -6.48 -0.27 -3.50
C VAL A 190 -6.35 -1.51 -4.36
N GLY A 191 -5.64 -2.55 -3.89
CA GLY A 191 -5.48 -3.80 -4.62
C GLY A 191 -6.82 -4.46 -4.97
N ALA A 192 -7.75 -4.52 -4.00
CA ALA A 192 -9.10 -5.05 -4.22
C ALA A 192 -9.87 -4.24 -5.28
N MET A 193 -9.82 -2.91 -5.22
CA MET A 193 -10.46 -2.06 -6.23
C MET A 193 -9.87 -2.26 -7.63
N ARG A 194 -8.57 -2.53 -7.77
CA ARG A 194 -7.96 -2.84 -9.08
C ARG A 194 -8.51 -4.12 -9.68
N VAL A 195 -8.78 -5.15 -8.85
CA VAL A 195 -9.42 -6.40 -9.27
C VAL A 195 -10.90 -6.16 -9.60
N LEU A 196 -11.63 -5.45 -8.73
CA LEU A 196 -13.05 -5.09 -8.95
C LEU A 196 -13.25 -4.23 -10.20
N ASN A 197 -12.37 -3.27 -10.47
CA ASN A 197 -12.36 -2.44 -11.69
C ASN A 197 -11.96 -3.22 -12.96
N ASN A 198 -11.70 -4.53 -12.86
CA ASN A 198 -11.27 -5.39 -13.97
C ASN A 198 -9.95 -4.93 -14.66
N LYS A 199 -9.10 -4.15 -13.94
CA LYS A 199 -7.85 -3.56 -14.46
C LYS A 199 -6.62 -4.43 -14.24
N HIS A 200 -6.64 -5.27 -13.19
CA HIS A 200 -5.51 -6.12 -12.82
C HIS A 200 -5.99 -7.48 -12.31
N TRP A 201 -5.23 -8.50 -12.59
CA TRP A 201 -5.40 -9.82 -11.99
C TRP A 201 -4.98 -9.79 -10.51
N ALA A 202 -5.54 -10.67 -9.68
CA ALA A 202 -5.13 -10.77 -8.27
C ALA A 202 -3.62 -11.06 -8.12
N ALA A 203 -3.05 -11.85 -9.01
CA ALA A 203 -1.61 -12.12 -9.08
C ALA A 203 -0.77 -10.85 -9.29
N ASP A 204 -1.23 -9.93 -10.16
CA ASP A 204 -0.54 -8.66 -10.41
C ASP A 204 -0.53 -7.77 -9.17
N VAL A 205 -1.62 -7.80 -8.39
CA VAL A 205 -1.75 -7.05 -7.14
C VAL A 205 -0.81 -7.60 -6.07
N LEU A 206 -0.78 -8.93 -5.88
CA LEU A 206 0.11 -9.59 -4.92
C LEU A 206 1.58 -9.32 -5.24
N PHE A 207 1.96 -9.45 -6.52
CA PHE A 207 3.33 -9.17 -6.92
C PHE A 207 3.67 -7.68 -6.83
N GLY A 208 2.72 -6.78 -7.15
CA GLY A 208 2.87 -5.35 -6.97
C GLY A 208 3.09 -4.98 -5.49
N ALA A 209 2.36 -5.63 -4.57
CA ALA A 209 2.57 -5.48 -3.13
C ALA A 209 3.97 -5.93 -2.71
N ALA A 210 4.45 -7.07 -3.24
CA ALA A 210 5.81 -7.57 -3.00
C ALA A 210 6.88 -6.56 -3.43
N VAL A 211 6.74 -6.01 -4.65
CA VAL A 211 7.67 -4.99 -5.18
C VAL A 211 7.64 -3.73 -4.32
N GLY A 212 6.44 -3.25 -3.93
CA GLY A 212 6.30 -2.03 -3.13
C GLY A 212 6.92 -2.16 -1.75
N ILE A 213 6.62 -3.24 -1.02
CA ILE A 213 7.20 -3.51 0.30
C ILE A 213 8.72 -3.72 0.17
N GLY A 214 9.15 -4.57 -0.76
CA GLY A 214 10.55 -4.90 -0.94
C GLY A 214 11.41 -3.66 -1.28
N ALA A 215 10.95 -2.81 -2.19
CA ALA A 215 11.65 -1.58 -2.56
C ALA A 215 11.80 -0.63 -1.36
N ALA A 216 10.72 -0.38 -0.60
CA ALA A 216 10.80 0.45 0.59
C ALA A 216 11.77 -0.14 1.63
N LYS A 217 11.69 -1.45 1.92
CA LYS A 217 12.60 -2.11 2.85
C LYS A 217 14.06 -2.00 2.43
N VAL A 218 14.38 -2.26 1.16
CA VAL A 218 15.74 -2.13 0.63
C VAL A 218 16.27 -0.70 0.81
N VAL A 219 15.45 0.32 0.51
CA VAL A 219 15.84 1.72 0.67
C VAL A 219 16.08 2.04 2.15
N TYR A 220 15.19 1.63 3.06
CA TYR A 220 15.36 1.87 4.50
C TYR A 220 16.61 1.20 5.07
N ILE A 221 16.90 -0.04 4.66
CA ILE A 221 18.09 -0.78 5.09
C ILE A 221 19.37 -0.10 4.58
N SER A 222 19.36 0.40 3.35
CA SER A 222 20.53 1.03 2.71
C SER A 222 20.73 2.51 3.11
N TYR A 223 19.72 3.17 3.67
CA TYR A 223 19.73 4.60 3.94
C TYR A 223 20.85 5.08 4.88
N PRO A 224 21.19 4.40 5.98
CA PRO A 224 22.30 4.78 6.84
C PRO A 224 23.66 4.80 6.12
N TRP A 225 23.87 3.88 5.19
CA TRP A 225 25.08 3.88 4.36
C TRP A 225 25.09 5.07 3.40
N LEU A 226 23.96 5.36 2.75
CA LEU A 226 23.83 6.52 1.85
C LEU A 226 24.13 7.83 2.58
N GLN A 227 23.59 8.04 3.77
CA GLN A 227 23.87 9.23 4.58
C GLN A 227 25.35 9.37 4.93
N ARG A 228 26.04 8.28 5.29
CA ARG A 228 27.48 8.30 5.60
C ARG A 228 28.30 8.69 4.36
N THR A 229 27.96 8.14 3.21
CA THR A 229 28.64 8.43 1.94
C THR A 229 28.51 9.91 1.58
N VAL A 230 27.30 10.47 1.62
CA VAL A 230 27.04 11.90 1.35
C VAL A 230 27.80 12.80 2.33
N ARG A 231 27.82 12.46 3.63
CA ARG A 231 28.58 13.22 4.62
C ARG A 231 30.09 13.21 4.37
N ARG A 232 30.65 12.10 3.86
CA ARG A 232 32.06 12.01 3.49
C ARG A 232 32.39 12.94 2.30
N ILE A 233 31.55 12.91 1.26
CA ILE A 233 31.76 13.75 0.07
C ILE A 233 31.72 15.26 0.40
N ARG A 234 30.82 15.65 1.33
CA ARG A 234 30.72 17.07 1.75
C ARG A 234 31.90 17.60 2.59
N LYS A 235 32.76 16.72 3.10
CA LYS A 235 33.92 17.09 3.92
C LYS A 235 35.22 17.25 3.11
N HIS A 236 35.18 16.90 1.83
CA HIS A 236 36.23 17.10 0.84
C HIS A 236 35.85 18.17 -0.16
#